data_5e72535fe1e8d86aa5bf7ffa091ab49f
#
_entry.id   5e72535fe1e8d86aa5bf7ffa091ab49f
#
_cell.length_a   1.000
_cell.length_b   1.000
_cell.length_c   1.000
_cell.angle_alpha   90.00
_cell.angle_beta   90.00
_cell.angle_gamma   90.00
#
_symmetry.space_group_name_H-M   'P 1'
#
loop_
_entity.id
_entity.type
_entity.pdbx_description
1 polymer ?
#
loop_
_entity_poly.entity_id
_entity_poly.type
_entity_poly.pdbx_seq_one_letter_code
_entity_poly.pdbx_strand_id
1 'polypeptide(L)'
;MAEETLLTDDFLRQLMNIGEVDIVVGLSTHNNAKTIGPVVAAIQAGILKCFPRERAAIINVDGGSQDGTAELVTQASIDDLWRASKVYALRTLHSISVRYARTPDPSLALRMIFAAADLLRAKACVLIAPDSTTIDPDWLQRLVKPIYTDNFDLVCPIYHRQKFEGALMRNLLYPMTRSIYGSRIREPYATDFAASGRVATDFLGNGISELDWGRMGPEISVTIMAVTGKYRVCQALVGAKAHASRNSQDMVAVMRRTVGALFSSLDSNFAVWSAISGSEAIPIVGTEIAVAPENARVNRKRMLEMFATGVAELEPVLRSILSASVLAELQRIASLGIEEFEYPAELWTKTVFEFAASYHQSIINRDHIIQAMVPLYRGRSLTFLTENRDGPEENIEMRDESLCADFERLKPYLLEIWAERK
;
A
#
# COMPACT_ATOMS: atom_id res chain seq x y z
N MET A 1 0.19 -10.73 31.98
CA MET A 1 -0.90 -10.23 31.12
C MET A 1 -1.33 -11.40 30.29
N ALA A 2 -2.62 -11.71 30.21
CA ALA A 2 -3.10 -12.80 29.35
C ALA A 2 -2.73 -12.40 27.91
N GLU A 3 -2.12 -13.32 27.16
CA GLU A 3 -1.99 -13.18 25.70
C GLU A 3 -3.40 -12.97 25.17
N GLU A 4 -3.72 -11.76 24.71
CA GLU A 4 -4.94 -11.54 23.95
C GLU A 4 -4.84 -12.40 22.69
N THR A 5 -5.67 -13.44 22.64
CA THR A 5 -5.74 -14.31 21.45
C THR A 5 -6.14 -13.45 20.26
N LEU A 6 -5.37 -13.48 19.19
CA LEU A 6 -5.58 -12.70 17.96
C LEU A 6 -7.00 -12.87 17.39
N LEU A 7 -7.58 -14.06 17.56
CA LEU A 7 -8.95 -14.38 17.15
C LEU A 7 -9.83 -14.60 18.40
N THR A 8 -10.99 -13.96 18.44
CA THR A 8 -11.97 -14.18 19.50
C THR A 8 -12.59 -15.58 19.42
N ASP A 9 -13.05 -16.14 20.55
CA ASP A 9 -13.67 -17.46 20.60
C ASP A 9 -14.89 -17.59 19.67
N ASP A 10 -15.66 -16.51 19.53
CA ASP A 10 -16.81 -16.50 18.63
C ASP A 10 -16.37 -16.53 17.15
N PHE A 11 -15.35 -15.78 16.82
CA PHE A 11 -14.79 -15.79 15.45
C PHE A 11 -14.18 -17.15 15.13
N LEU A 12 -13.43 -17.74 16.05
CA LEU A 12 -12.90 -19.10 15.90
C LEU A 12 -14.01 -20.11 15.61
N ARG A 13 -15.11 -20.07 16.39
CA ARG A 13 -16.25 -20.96 16.15
C ARG A 13 -16.87 -20.78 14.76
N GLN A 14 -17.00 -19.55 14.30
CA GLN A 14 -17.52 -19.26 12.96
C GLN A 14 -16.58 -19.83 11.87
N LEU A 15 -15.27 -19.65 12.00
CA LEU A 15 -14.28 -20.19 11.06
C LEU A 15 -14.30 -21.74 11.07
N MET A 16 -14.37 -22.37 12.23
CA MET A 16 -14.46 -23.84 12.33
C MET A 16 -15.71 -24.41 11.64
N ASN A 17 -16.83 -23.68 11.67
CA ASN A 17 -18.06 -24.09 10.98
C ASN A 17 -17.93 -23.99 9.45
N ILE A 18 -17.11 -23.10 8.93
CA ILE A 18 -16.82 -23.01 7.49
C ILE A 18 -15.98 -24.19 7.03
N GLY A 19 -14.99 -24.59 7.83
CA GLY A 19 -13.98 -25.59 7.47
C GLY A 19 -13.03 -25.11 6.40
N GLU A 20 -12.31 -26.02 5.74
CA GLU A 20 -11.27 -25.70 4.76
C GLU A 20 -11.86 -24.97 3.53
N VAL A 21 -11.14 -23.96 3.03
CA VAL A 21 -11.47 -23.23 1.80
C VAL A 21 -10.22 -23.10 0.92
N ASP A 22 -10.43 -22.88 -0.37
CA ASP A 22 -9.32 -22.65 -1.30
C ASP A 22 -8.91 -21.17 -1.34
N ILE A 23 -9.89 -20.27 -1.24
CA ILE A 23 -9.69 -18.82 -1.36
C ILE A 23 -10.31 -18.10 -0.17
N VAL A 24 -9.52 -17.25 0.48
CA VAL A 24 -10.03 -16.24 1.41
C VAL A 24 -9.97 -14.87 0.75
N VAL A 25 -11.08 -14.13 0.76
CA VAL A 25 -11.12 -12.71 0.38
C VAL A 25 -11.21 -11.89 1.64
N GLY A 26 -10.15 -11.17 1.95
CA GLY A 26 -10.03 -10.32 3.13
C GLY A 26 -10.49 -8.88 2.86
N LEU A 27 -11.31 -8.36 3.74
CA LEU A 27 -11.74 -6.97 3.77
C LEU A 27 -11.39 -6.36 5.13
N SER A 28 -10.82 -5.16 5.14
CA SER A 28 -10.64 -4.37 6.35
C SER A 28 -11.51 -3.12 6.23
N THR A 29 -12.59 -3.05 7.01
CA THR A 29 -13.61 -1.99 6.87
C THR A 29 -13.68 -1.06 8.06
N HIS A 30 -14.04 0.18 7.80
CA HIS A 30 -14.48 1.14 8.81
C HIS A 30 -15.35 2.23 8.16
N ASN A 31 -16.66 2.21 8.44
CA ASN A 31 -17.66 3.14 7.89
C ASN A 31 -17.64 3.21 6.35
N ASN A 32 -17.75 2.04 5.72
CA ASN A 32 -17.73 1.86 4.26
C ASN A 32 -19.12 1.54 3.66
N ALA A 33 -20.23 1.75 4.38
CA ALA A 33 -21.57 1.35 3.91
C ALA A 33 -21.92 1.88 2.51
N LYS A 34 -21.38 3.05 2.13
CA LYS A 34 -21.63 3.65 0.81
C LYS A 34 -20.88 2.96 -0.34
N THR A 35 -19.82 2.22 -0.06
CA THR A 35 -18.91 1.65 -1.07
C THR A 35 -18.86 0.13 -1.04
N ILE A 36 -19.10 -0.48 0.12
CA ILE A 36 -18.87 -1.92 0.32
C ILE A 36 -19.81 -2.81 -0.50
N GLY A 37 -21.06 -2.39 -0.73
CA GLY A 37 -22.03 -3.19 -1.47
C GLY A 37 -21.55 -3.55 -2.89
N PRO A 38 -21.19 -2.58 -3.75
CA PRO A 38 -20.58 -2.84 -5.06
C PRO A 38 -19.32 -3.68 -5.00
N VAL A 39 -18.44 -3.45 -4.00
CA VAL A 39 -17.20 -4.23 -3.83
C VAL A 39 -17.51 -5.71 -3.58
N VAL A 40 -18.41 -5.99 -2.64
CA VAL A 40 -18.81 -7.37 -2.32
C VAL A 40 -19.52 -8.03 -3.50
N ALA A 41 -20.36 -7.31 -4.23
CA ALA A 41 -21.01 -7.83 -5.43
C ALA A 41 -19.99 -8.21 -6.53
N ALA A 42 -18.95 -7.39 -6.74
CA ALA A 42 -17.88 -7.71 -7.68
C ALA A 42 -17.08 -8.93 -7.23
N ILE A 43 -16.79 -9.05 -5.92
CA ILE A 43 -16.12 -10.23 -5.34
C ILE A 43 -16.94 -11.50 -5.58
N GLN A 44 -18.24 -11.47 -5.26
CA GLN A 44 -19.15 -12.61 -5.48
C GLN A 44 -19.17 -13.03 -6.95
N ALA A 45 -19.36 -12.06 -7.86
CA ALA A 45 -19.37 -12.31 -9.29
C ALA A 45 -18.03 -12.87 -9.78
N GLY A 46 -16.91 -12.38 -9.26
CA GLY A 46 -15.56 -12.86 -9.57
C GLY A 46 -15.34 -14.30 -9.12
N ILE A 47 -15.74 -14.66 -7.90
CA ILE A 47 -15.66 -16.04 -7.40
C ILE A 47 -16.48 -16.97 -8.29
N LEU A 48 -17.74 -16.62 -8.57
CA LEU A 48 -18.64 -17.44 -9.39
C LEU A 48 -18.13 -17.61 -10.82
N LYS A 49 -17.60 -16.55 -11.43
CA LYS A 49 -17.14 -16.54 -12.81
C LYS A 49 -15.81 -17.26 -12.99
N CYS A 50 -14.85 -16.96 -12.12
CA CYS A 50 -13.44 -17.29 -12.36
C CYS A 50 -12.98 -18.51 -11.55
N PHE A 51 -13.62 -18.79 -10.42
CA PHE A 51 -13.28 -19.89 -9.51
C PHE A 51 -14.49 -20.78 -9.21
N PRO A 52 -15.12 -21.33 -10.26
CA PRO A 52 -16.39 -22.06 -10.10
C PRO A 52 -16.23 -23.41 -9.37
N ARG A 53 -15.04 -23.90 -9.11
CA ARG A 53 -14.77 -25.19 -8.44
C ARG A 53 -14.15 -25.04 -7.06
N GLU A 54 -13.64 -23.88 -6.74
CA GLU A 54 -12.93 -23.54 -5.51
C GLU A 54 -13.94 -23.15 -4.42
N ARG A 55 -13.65 -23.57 -3.19
CA ARG A 55 -14.37 -23.10 -1.99
C ARG A 55 -13.81 -21.76 -1.59
N ALA A 56 -14.66 -20.77 -1.34
CA ALA A 56 -14.24 -19.44 -0.97
C ALA A 56 -14.98 -18.90 0.26
N ALA A 57 -14.30 -18.03 1.01
CA ALA A 57 -14.91 -17.28 2.11
C ALA A 57 -14.51 -15.80 2.03
N ILE A 58 -15.46 -14.91 2.31
CA ILE A 58 -15.22 -13.49 2.53
C ILE A 58 -15.06 -13.28 4.04
N ILE A 59 -13.93 -12.76 4.44
CA ILE A 59 -13.59 -12.45 5.84
C ILE A 59 -13.46 -10.93 5.96
N ASN A 60 -14.45 -10.31 6.57
CA ASN A 60 -14.40 -8.89 6.88
C ASN A 60 -13.97 -8.67 8.34
N VAL A 61 -12.92 -7.91 8.52
CA VAL A 61 -12.45 -7.47 9.82
C VAL A 61 -12.80 -5.99 9.99
N ASP A 62 -13.83 -5.73 10.80
CA ASP A 62 -14.45 -4.42 10.92
C ASP A 62 -13.89 -3.63 12.12
N GLY A 63 -13.41 -2.43 11.84
CA GLY A 63 -12.84 -1.50 12.82
C GLY A 63 -13.88 -0.72 13.64
N GLY A 64 -15.05 -1.30 13.89
CA GLY A 64 -16.10 -0.71 14.70
C GLY A 64 -17.04 0.21 13.95
N SER A 65 -17.39 -0.11 12.71
CA SER A 65 -18.38 0.62 11.90
C SER A 65 -19.70 0.81 12.63
N GLN A 66 -20.34 1.95 12.39
CA GLN A 66 -21.64 2.32 12.95
C GLN A 66 -22.68 2.63 11.86
N ASP A 67 -22.33 2.46 10.60
CA ASP A 67 -23.13 2.85 9.43
C ASP A 67 -23.80 1.66 8.71
N GLY A 68 -23.72 0.45 9.28
CA GLY A 68 -24.28 -0.78 8.68
C GLY A 68 -23.32 -1.53 7.77
N THR A 69 -22.04 -1.15 7.71
CA THR A 69 -21.02 -1.81 6.86
C THR A 69 -20.92 -3.32 7.12
N ALA A 70 -20.83 -3.72 8.40
CA ALA A 70 -20.64 -5.12 8.77
C ALA A 70 -21.82 -6.00 8.36
N GLU A 71 -23.04 -5.48 8.51
CA GLU A 71 -24.28 -6.14 8.13
C GLU A 71 -24.37 -6.33 6.62
N LEU A 72 -23.99 -5.31 5.82
CA LEU A 72 -23.95 -5.39 4.36
C LEU A 72 -23.00 -6.48 3.87
N VAL A 73 -21.85 -6.63 4.51
CA VAL A 73 -20.91 -7.71 4.15
C VAL A 73 -21.47 -9.08 4.54
N THR A 74 -22.04 -9.22 5.72
CA THR A 74 -22.60 -10.50 6.19
C THR A 74 -23.78 -10.97 5.31
N GLN A 75 -24.63 -10.05 4.86
CA GLN A 75 -25.72 -10.35 3.93
C GLN A 75 -25.26 -10.87 2.56
N ALA A 76 -23.98 -10.73 2.26
CA ALA A 76 -23.38 -11.27 1.05
C ALA A 76 -23.15 -12.78 1.10
N SER A 77 -23.42 -13.44 2.21
CA SER A 77 -23.45 -14.91 2.27
C SER A 77 -24.48 -15.46 1.29
N ILE A 78 -24.08 -16.45 0.50
CA ILE A 78 -24.96 -17.11 -0.46
C ILE A 78 -25.15 -18.55 0.00
N ASP A 79 -26.25 -18.82 0.64
CA ASP A 79 -26.63 -20.17 1.08
C ASP A 79 -27.11 -21.03 -0.09
N ASP A 80 -27.43 -20.42 -1.22
CA ASP A 80 -28.15 -21.06 -2.32
C ASP A 80 -27.53 -20.72 -3.69
N LEU A 81 -26.22 -21.03 -3.85
CA LEU A 81 -25.51 -20.81 -5.12
C LEU A 81 -26.08 -21.65 -6.28
N TRP A 82 -26.87 -22.70 -6.01
CA TRP A 82 -27.44 -23.52 -7.06
C TRP A 82 -28.51 -22.80 -7.90
N ARG A 83 -29.15 -21.76 -7.36
CA ARG A 83 -30.10 -20.92 -8.13
C ARG A 83 -29.38 -20.02 -9.14
N ALA A 84 -28.12 -19.68 -8.89
CA ALA A 84 -27.33 -18.82 -9.76
C ALA A 84 -26.48 -19.60 -10.78
N SER A 85 -26.16 -20.85 -10.52
CA SER A 85 -25.37 -21.69 -11.42
C SER A 85 -26.15 -22.96 -11.80
N LYS A 86 -26.29 -23.24 -13.09
CA LYS A 86 -26.85 -24.50 -13.59
C LYS A 86 -25.97 -25.73 -13.33
N VAL A 87 -25.03 -25.66 -12.38
CA VAL A 87 -24.05 -26.69 -12.05
C VAL A 87 -24.41 -27.31 -10.70
N TYR A 88 -24.57 -28.61 -10.68
CA TYR A 88 -25.05 -29.46 -9.58
C TYR A 88 -24.09 -29.61 -8.38
N ALA A 89 -23.41 -28.58 -7.94
CA ALA A 89 -22.62 -28.61 -6.71
C ALA A 89 -23.17 -27.60 -5.72
N LEU A 90 -23.61 -28.07 -4.57
CA LEU A 90 -23.93 -27.25 -3.39
C LEU A 90 -22.68 -26.40 -3.07
N ARG A 91 -22.76 -25.10 -3.32
CA ARG A 91 -21.69 -24.15 -3.03
C ARG A 91 -22.22 -23.09 -2.12
N THR A 92 -21.62 -23.03 -0.99
CA THR A 92 -21.84 -21.99 -0.02
C THR A 92 -20.68 -21.00 -0.14
N LEU A 93 -20.97 -19.74 -0.39
CA LEU A 93 -20.04 -18.66 -0.19
C LEU A 93 -20.31 -18.10 1.23
N HIS A 94 -19.41 -18.37 2.14
CA HIS A 94 -19.48 -17.81 3.47
C HIS A 94 -19.00 -16.35 3.45
N SER A 95 -19.75 -15.46 4.08
CA SER A 95 -19.32 -14.10 4.33
C SER A 95 -19.49 -13.78 5.80
N ILE A 96 -18.37 -13.58 6.48
CA ILE A 96 -18.33 -13.32 7.92
C ILE A 96 -17.80 -11.91 8.15
N SER A 97 -18.41 -11.19 9.10
CA SER A 97 -17.93 -9.92 9.59
C SER A 97 -17.64 -10.01 11.07
N VAL A 98 -16.39 -9.74 11.47
CA VAL A 98 -15.98 -9.68 12.86
C VAL A 98 -15.57 -8.26 13.23
N ARG A 99 -16.09 -7.78 14.36
CA ARG A 99 -15.69 -6.49 14.91
C ARG A 99 -14.55 -6.71 15.90
N TYR A 100 -13.42 -6.01 15.74
CA TYR A 100 -12.22 -6.25 16.54
C TYR A 100 -11.86 -5.11 17.50
N ALA A 101 -12.17 -3.86 17.17
CA ALA A 101 -11.78 -2.71 17.96
C ALA A 101 -12.77 -1.56 17.83
N ARG A 102 -12.63 -0.57 18.72
CA ARG A 102 -13.34 0.72 18.60
C ARG A 102 -12.60 1.72 17.71
N THR A 103 -11.31 1.49 17.50
CA THR A 103 -10.45 2.32 16.65
C THR A 103 -9.87 1.44 15.54
N PRO A 104 -9.95 1.86 14.27
CA PRO A 104 -9.41 1.10 13.16
C PRO A 104 -7.92 0.86 13.31
N ASP A 105 -7.50 -0.40 13.20
CA ASP A 105 -6.11 -0.83 13.14
C ASP A 105 -5.92 -1.77 11.95
N PRO A 106 -5.44 -1.24 10.81
CA PRO A 106 -5.21 -2.04 9.61
C PRO A 106 -4.20 -3.18 9.82
N SER A 107 -3.22 -3.01 10.70
CA SER A 107 -2.21 -4.04 10.98
C SER A 107 -2.82 -5.23 11.71
N LEU A 108 -3.65 -4.97 12.72
CA LEU A 108 -4.40 -6.00 13.41
C LEU A 108 -5.40 -6.68 12.47
N ALA A 109 -6.10 -5.89 11.62
CA ALA A 109 -7.04 -6.44 10.65
C ALA A 109 -6.36 -7.41 9.67
N LEU A 110 -5.19 -7.06 9.13
CA LEU A 110 -4.43 -7.95 8.24
C LEU A 110 -4.03 -9.25 8.95
N ARG A 111 -3.51 -9.16 10.17
CA ARG A 111 -3.13 -10.33 10.97
C ARG A 111 -4.33 -11.25 11.22
N MET A 112 -5.49 -10.70 11.55
CA MET A 112 -6.73 -11.46 11.74
C MET A 112 -7.19 -12.15 10.45
N ILE A 113 -7.10 -11.45 9.30
CA ILE A 113 -7.41 -12.02 7.99
C ILE A 113 -6.46 -13.17 7.65
N PHE A 114 -5.16 -12.99 7.85
CA PHE A 114 -4.17 -14.04 7.59
C PHE A 114 -4.32 -15.21 8.55
N ALA A 115 -4.63 -14.96 9.83
CA ALA A 115 -4.91 -16.02 10.79
C ALA A 115 -6.18 -16.82 10.42
N ALA A 116 -7.21 -16.15 9.90
CA ALA A 116 -8.38 -16.83 9.35
C ALA A 116 -8.02 -17.66 8.10
N ALA A 117 -7.21 -17.12 7.21
CA ALA A 117 -6.76 -17.84 6.01
C ALA A 117 -5.91 -19.07 6.36
N ASP A 118 -5.03 -18.98 7.35
CA ASP A 118 -4.21 -20.08 7.85
C ASP A 118 -5.09 -21.17 8.50
N LEU A 119 -6.01 -20.79 9.39
CA LEU A 119 -6.93 -21.73 10.04
C LEU A 119 -7.83 -22.46 9.03
N LEU A 120 -8.30 -21.75 8.00
CA LEU A 120 -9.12 -22.30 6.91
C LEU A 120 -8.28 -23.06 5.85
N ARG A 121 -6.95 -23.11 5.99
CA ARG A 121 -5.99 -23.72 5.06
C ARG A 121 -6.12 -23.20 3.64
N ALA A 122 -6.36 -21.91 3.49
CA ALA A 122 -6.53 -21.29 2.20
C ALA A 122 -5.25 -21.37 1.35
N LYS A 123 -5.38 -21.74 0.10
CA LYS A 123 -4.27 -21.72 -0.87
C LYS A 123 -3.87 -20.30 -1.25
N ALA A 124 -4.88 -19.43 -1.32
CA ALA A 124 -4.70 -18.01 -1.61
C ALA A 124 -5.56 -17.14 -0.68
N CYS A 125 -4.96 -16.06 -0.20
CA CYS A 125 -5.64 -14.98 0.52
C CYS A 125 -5.51 -13.71 -0.30
N VAL A 126 -6.63 -13.14 -0.77
CA VAL A 126 -6.64 -11.89 -1.52
C VAL A 126 -7.26 -10.79 -0.67
N LEU A 127 -6.56 -9.67 -0.54
CA LEU A 127 -7.08 -8.47 0.11
C LEU A 127 -7.66 -7.54 -0.95
N ILE A 128 -8.79 -6.92 -0.63
CA ILE A 128 -9.48 -5.96 -1.50
C ILE A 128 -9.83 -4.72 -0.68
N ALA A 129 -9.55 -3.55 -1.25
CA ALA A 129 -9.91 -2.28 -0.63
C ALA A 129 -11.43 -2.07 -0.59
N PRO A 130 -12.02 -1.77 0.59
CA PRO A 130 -13.47 -1.70 0.74
C PRO A 130 -14.10 -0.45 0.09
N ASP A 131 -13.28 0.48 -0.37
CA ASP A 131 -13.69 1.75 -1.00
C ASP A 131 -13.32 1.86 -2.48
N SER A 132 -12.90 0.77 -3.11
CA SER A 132 -12.63 0.72 -4.55
C SER A 132 -13.92 0.89 -5.36
N THR A 133 -13.97 1.92 -6.21
CA THR A 133 -15.12 2.18 -7.08
C THR A 133 -14.97 1.59 -8.48
N THR A 134 -13.79 1.08 -8.80
CA THR A 134 -13.45 0.55 -10.13
C THR A 134 -13.25 -0.96 -10.14
N ILE A 135 -13.45 -1.63 -9.01
CA ILE A 135 -13.32 -3.08 -8.94
C ILE A 135 -14.29 -3.76 -9.89
N ASP A 136 -13.78 -4.69 -10.68
CA ASP A 136 -14.57 -5.59 -11.54
C ASP A 136 -14.37 -7.06 -11.11
N PRO A 137 -15.26 -7.99 -11.53
CA PRO A 137 -15.15 -9.40 -11.19
C PRO A 137 -13.82 -10.05 -11.60
N ASP A 138 -13.16 -9.54 -12.63
CA ASP A 138 -11.90 -10.11 -13.16
C ASP A 138 -10.67 -9.74 -12.31
N TRP A 139 -10.78 -8.77 -11.37
CA TRP A 139 -9.72 -8.47 -10.42
C TRP A 139 -9.30 -9.69 -9.60
N LEU A 140 -10.28 -10.45 -9.13
CA LEU A 140 -9.98 -11.69 -8.38
C LEU A 140 -9.18 -12.67 -9.24
N GLN A 141 -9.55 -12.84 -10.50
CA GLN A 141 -8.82 -13.72 -11.39
C GLN A 141 -7.38 -13.24 -11.59
N ARG A 142 -7.19 -11.94 -11.84
CA ARG A 142 -5.88 -11.36 -12.09
C ARG A 142 -4.94 -11.49 -10.88
N LEU A 143 -5.47 -11.31 -9.66
CA LEU A 143 -4.68 -11.38 -8.43
C LEU A 143 -4.48 -12.83 -7.94
N VAL A 144 -5.50 -13.69 -8.01
CA VAL A 144 -5.45 -15.02 -7.41
C VAL A 144 -4.89 -16.07 -8.36
N LYS A 145 -5.20 -16.00 -9.67
CA LYS A 145 -4.78 -17.02 -10.63
C LYS A 145 -3.27 -17.27 -10.66
N PRO A 146 -2.37 -16.26 -10.59
CA PRO A 146 -0.92 -16.51 -10.63
C PRO A 146 -0.43 -17.38 -9.45
N ILE A 147 -1.10 -17.35 -8.30
CA ILE A 147 -0.79 -18.24 -7.18
C ILE A 147 -1.10 -19.69 -7.55
N TYR A 148 -2.24 -19.92 -8.21
CA TYR A 148 -2.70 -21.26 -8.56
C TYR A 148 -1.97 -21.88 -9.74
N THR A 149 -1.73 -21.10 -10.79
CA THR A 149 -1.19 -21.61 -12.07
C THR A 149 0.32 -21.55 -12.13
N ASP A 150 0.93 -20.55 -11.53
CA ASP A 150 2.36 -20.25 -11.72
C ASP A 150 3.16 -20.36 -10.42
N ASN A 151 2.49 -20.74 -9.32
CA ASN A 151 3.06 -20.88 -7.97
C ASN A 151 3.80 -19.62 -7.49
N PHE A 152 3.23 -18.44 -7.75
CA PHE A 152 3.69 -17.23 -7.10
C PHE A 152 3.23 -17.19 -5.65
N ASP A 153 4.04 -16.57 -4.80
CA ASP A 153 3.75 -16.43 -3.37
C ASP A 153 3.05 -15.10 -3.06
N LEU A 154 3.42 -14.03 -3.78
CA LEU A 154 2.80 -12.72 -3.65
C LEU A 154 2.50 -12.14 -5.04
N VAL A 155 1.30 -11.62 -5.20
CA VAL A 155 0.84 -10.94 -6.41
C VAL A 155 0.49 -9.50 -6.06
N CYS A 156 1.34 -8.56 -6.47
CA CYS A 156 1.10 -7.12 -6.30
C CYS A 156 0.34 -6.58 -7.52
N PRO A 157 -0.56 -5.63 -7.37
CA PRO A 157 -1.24 -5.02 -8.50
C PRO A 157 -0.33 -4.07 -9.27
N ILE A 158 -0.62 -3.86 -10.55
CA ILE A 158 -0.27 -2.66 -11.29
C ILE A 158 -1.59 -1.98 -11.66
N TYR A 159 -1.78 -0.77 -11.17
CA TYR A 159 -2.93 0.04 -11.50
C TYR A 159 -2.64 0.94 -12.69
N HIS A 160 -3.60 1.03 -13.60
CA HIS A 160 -3.62 2.14 -14.54
C HIS A 160 -4.09 3.38 -13.79
N ARG A 161 -3.15 4.27 -13.47
CA ARG A 161 -3.43 5.51 -12.74
C ARG A 161 -3.61 6.67 -13.70
N GLN A 162 -4.51 7.56 -13.34
CA GLN A 162 -4.64 8.84 -14.03
C GLN A 162 -3.33 9.63 -13.95
N LYS A 163 -3.11 10.48 -14.95
CA LYS A 163 -1.89 11.27 -15.16
C LYS A 163 -1.36 12.00 -13.90
N PHE A 164 -2.26 12.47 -13.06
CA PHE A 164 -1.94 13.25 -11.85
C PHE A 164 -2.13 12.47 -10.55
N GLU A 165 -2.48 11.19 -10.63
CA GLU A 165 -2.68 10.34 -9.46
C GLU A 165 -1.38 9.62 -9.04
N GLY A 166 -1.38 9.17 -7.79
CA GLY A 166 -0.29 8.36 -7.26
C GLY A 166 1.00 9.14 -7.03
N ALA A 167 0.95 10.47 -6.90
CA ALA A 167 2.15 11.28 -6.71
C ALA A 167 3.05 10.80 -5.54
N LEU A 168 2.47 10.35 -4.42
CA LEU A 168 3.24 9.80 -3.30
C LEU A 168 3.92 8.48 -3.67
N MET A 169 3.20 7.61 -4.37
CA MET A 169 3.75 6.35 -4.86
C MET A 169 4.88 6.58 -5.84
N ARG A 170 4.66 7.40 -6.86
CA ARG A 170 5.60 7.65 -7.96
C ARG A 170 6.82 8.46 -7.54
N ASN A 171 6.66 9.44 -6.63
CA ASN A 171 7.77 10.33 -6.24
C ASN A 171 8.52 9.88 -4.99
N LEU A 172 7.99 8.95 -4.19
CA LEU A 172 8.65 8.55 -2.96
C LEU A 172 8.61 7.04 -2.73
N LEU A 173 7.43 6.45 -2.59
CA LEU A 173 7.33 5.07 -2.10
C LEU A 173 7.97 4.07 -3.05
N TYR A 174 7.65 4.11 -4.34
CA TYR A 174 8.24 3.21 -5.33
C TYR A 174 9.74 3.47 -5.55
N PRO A 175 10.22 4.71 -5.83
CA PRO A 175 11.65 4.95 -6.02
C PRO A 175 12.48 4.54 -4.80
N MET A 176 12.02 4.86 -3.59
CA MET A 176 12.75 4.49 -2.38
C MET A 176 12.73 2.98 -2.13
N THR A 177 11.56 2.33 -2.18
CA THR A 177 11.47 0.88 -1.99
C THR A 177 12.31 0.13 -3.01
N ARG A 178 12.30 0.55 -4.27
CA ARG A 178 13.11 -0.02 -5.34
C ARG A 178 14.62 0.13 -5.06
N SER A 179 15.09 1.31 -4.72
CA SER A 179 16.51 1.54 -4.42
C SER A 179 16.98 0.79 -3.18
N ILE A 180 16.12 0.66 -2.17
CA ILE A 180 16.45 0.00 -0.90
C ILE A 180 16.39 -1.52 -1.03
N TYR A 181 15.28 -2.07 -1.49
CA TYR A 181 15.04 -3.51 -1.52
C TYR A 181 15.35 -4.19 -2.86
N GLY A 182 15.79 -3.44 -3.86
CA GLY A 182 16.24 -3.98 -5.14
C GLY A 182 15.16 -4.65 -5.98
N SER A 183 13.90 -4.25 -5.80
CA SER A 183 12.75 -4.89 -6.44
C SER A 183 11.87 -3.87 -7.15
N ARG A 184 11.60 -4.07 -8.45
CA ARG A 184 10.79 -3.15 -9.26
C ARG A 184 9.30 -3.43 -9.11
N ILE A 185 8.81 -3.42 -7.85
CA ILE A 185 7.38 -3.51 -7.53
C ILE A 185 6.80 -2.11 -7.56
N ARG A 186 5.96 -1.82 -8.57
CA ARG A 186 5.42 -0.46 -8.82
C ARG A 186 4.49 0.03 -7.73
N GLU A 187 3.76 -0.88 -7.09
CA GLU A 187 2.81 -0.58 -6.01
C GLU A 187 3.20 -1.31 -4.72
N PRO A 188 4.34 -0.96 -4.09
CA PRO A 188 4.81 -1.67 -2.89
C PRO A 188 3.91 -1.47 -1.67
N TYR A 189 3.00 -0.52 -1.74
CA TYR A 189 2.03 -0.18 -0.70
C TYR A 189 0.58 -0.37 -1.18
N ALA A 190 0.35 -1.43 -1.95
CA ALA A 190 -0.99 -1.70 -2.46
C ALA A 190 -1.91 -2.23 -1.36
N THR A 191 -3.14 -1.75 -1.35
CA THR A 191 -4.22 -2.26 -0.48
C THR A 191 -4.91 -3.49 -1.07
N ASP A 192 -4.75 -3.71 -2.37
CA ASP A 192 -5.24 -4.91 -3.05
C ASP A 192 -4.05 -5.76 -3.45
N PHE A 193 -3.95 -6.96 -2.96
CA PHE A 193 -2.91 -7.92 -3.33
C PHE A 193 -3.37 -9.34 -3.01
N ALA A 194 -2.71 -10.34 -3.57
CA ALA A 194 -2.95 -11.71 -3.18
C ALA A 194 -1.65 -12.36 -2.65
N ALA A 195 -1.79 -13.11 -1.56
CA ALA A 195 -0.74 -13.87 -0.92
C ALA A 195 -1.07 -15.37 -0.94
N SER A 196 -0.07 -16.23 -1.11
CA SER A 196 -0.24 -17.66 -0.91
C SER A 196 -0.50 -17.98 0.57
N GLY A 197 -1.09 -19.12 0.86
CA GLY A 197 -1.26 -19.59 2.25
C GLY A 197 0.08 -19.63 3.00
N ARG A 198 1.17 -19.99 2.31
CA ARG A 198 2.51 -19.96 2.87
C ARG A 198 2.93 -18.56 3.35
N VAL A 199 2.71 -17.52 2.54
CA VAL A 199 3.02 -16.14 2.94
C VAL A 199 2.17 -15.73 4.13
N ALA A 200 0.89 -16.09 4.15
CA ALA A 200 0.00 -15.76 5.28
C ALA A 200 0.48 -16.41 6.58
N THR A 201 0.84 -17.69 6.56
CA THR A 201 1.37 -18.42 7.72
C THR A 201 2.71 -17.84 8.19
N ASP A 202 3.65 -17.63 7.27
CA ASP A 202 4.98 -17.11 7.59
C ASP A 202 4.93 -15.67 8.12
N PHE A 203 3.98 -14.87 7.63
CA PHE A 203 3.75 -13.51 8.13
C PHE A 203 3.33 -13.50 9.59
N LEU A 204 2.52 -14.45 10.02
CA LEU A 204 2.10 -14.60 11.42
C LEU A 204 3.24 -15.09 12.31
N GLY A 205 4.11 -15.96 11.78
CA GLY A 205 5.24 -16.55 12.51
C GLY A 205 6.47 -15.65 12.65
N ASN A 206 6.55 -14.55 11.92
CA ASN A 206 7.76 -13.72 11.81
C ASN A 206 8.10 -12.87 13.05
N GLY A 207 7.44 -13.08 14.19
CA GLY A 207 7.88 -12.54 15.50
C GLY A 207 8.11 -11.01 15.56
N ILE A 208 7.60 -10.26 14.58
CA ILE A 208 7.65 -8.80 14.63
C ILE A 208 6.85 -8.37 15.86
N SER A 209 7.47 -7.61 16.75
CA SER A 209 6.82 -7.22 17.99
C SER A 209 5.52 -6.44 17.73
N GLU A 210 4.54 -6.57 18.61
CA GLU A 210 3.26 -5.82 18.49
C GLU A 210 3.47 -4.30 18.40
N LEU A 211 4.53 -3.79 19.05
CA LEU A 211 4.93 -2.38 19.01
C LEU A 211 5.42 -1.97 17.61
N ASP A 212 6.08 -2.86 16.89
CA ASP A 212 6.58 -2.58 15.54
C ASP A 212 5.46 -2.70 14.50
N TRP A 213 4.50 -3.62 14.68
CA TRP A 213 3.33 -3.72 13.82
C TRP A 213 2.47 -2.45 13.82
N GLY A 214 2.27 -1.83 14.97
CA GLY A 214 1.52 -0.57 15.08
C GLY A 214 2.18 0.61 14.37
N ARG A 215 3.48 0.51 14.08
CA ARG A 215 4.27 1.54 13.38
C ARG A 215 4.43 1.25 11.89
N MET A 216 4.42 -0.01 11.50
CA MET A 216 4.59 -0.44 10.10
C MET A 216 3.21 -0.57 9.45
N GLY A 217 3.03 0.08 8.29
CA GLY A 217 1.83 -0.14 7.48
C GLY A 217 1.78 -1.61 7.02
N PRO A 218 0.64 -2.28 7.18
CA PRO A 218 0.56 -3.72 6.94
C PRO A 218 0.91 -4.12 5.51
N GLU A 219 0.49 -3.31 4.54
CA GLU A 219 0.65 -3.60 3.11
C GLU A 219 2.12 -3.62 2.70
N ILE A 220 2.89 -2.60 3.12
CA ILE A 220 4.32 -2.54 2.78
C ILE A 220 5.10 -3.64 3.53
N SER A 221 4.66 -4.01 4.72
CA SER A 221 5.31 -5.07 5.51
C SER A 221 5.26 -6.42 4.82
N VAL A 222 4.12 -6.77 4.20
CA VAL A 222 4.00 -8.00 3.40
C VAL A 222 4.93 -7.96 2.19
N THR A 223 4.97 -6.82 1.48
CA THR A 223 5.85 -6.65 0.32
C THR A 223 7.32 -6.79 0.71
N ILE A 224 7.76 -6.11 1.78
CA ILE A 224 9.15 -6.17 2.25
C ILE A 224 9.49 -7.59 2.70
N MET A 225 8.63 -8.24 3.48
CA MET A 225 8.83 -9.62 3.90
C MET A 225 8.99 -10.56 2.69
N ALA A 226 8.13 -10.41 1.68
CA ALA A 226 8.20 -11.25 0.50
C ALA A 226 9.51 -11.05 -0.29
N VAL A 227 9.96 -9.82 -0.44
CA VAL A 227 11.20 -9.51 -1.16
C VAL A 227 12.44 -9.96 -0.36
N THR A 228 12.50 -9.66 0.94
CA THR A 228 13.65 -10.03 1.79
C THR A 228 13.71 -11.54 2.07
N GLY A 229 12.55 -12.19 2.16
CA GLY A 229 12.42 -13.64 2.31
C GLY A 229 12.56 -14.45 1.01
N LYS A 230 12.83 -13.77 -0.12
CA LYS A 230 12.99 -14.39 -1.45
C LYS A 230 11.79 -15.23 -1.89
N TYR A 231 10.58 -14.78 -1.58
CA TYR A 231 9.36 -15.37 -2.12
C TYR A 231 9.23 -15.08 -3.62
N ARG A 232 8.47 -15.91 -4.31
CA ARG A 232 8.17 -15.70 -5.73
C ARG A 232 7.11 -14.62 -5.88
N VAL A 233 7.53 -13.43 -6.29
CA VAL A 233 6.65 -12.27 -6.45
C VAL A 233 6.38 -12.02 -7.93
N CYS A 234 5.15 -11.66 -8.28
CA CYS A 234 4.81 -11.07 -9.57
C CYS A 234 3.90 -9.85 -9.41
N GLN A 235 3.70 -9.15 -10.50
CA GLN A 235 2.77 -8.03 -10.58
C GLN A 235 1.67 -8.33 -11.58
N ALA A 236 0.42 -8.02 -11.24
CA ALA A 236 -0.74 -8.25 -12.10
C ALA A 236 -1.35 -6.93 -12.59
N LEU A 237 -1.60 -6.83 -13.89
CA LEU A 237 -2.30 -5.69 -14.48
C LEU A 237 -3.80 -5.78 -14.14
N VAL A 238 -4.26 -4.98 -13.18
CA VAL A 238 -5.63 -5.05 -12.66
C VAL A 238 -6.57 -3.98 -13.25
N GLY A 239 -6.03 -2.99 -13.96
CA GLY A 239 -6.80 -1.90 -14.56
C GLY A 239 -6.84 -0.65 -13.69
N ALA A 240 -7.84 0.20 -13.88
CA ALA A 240 -7.95 1.46 -13.15
C ALA A 240 -8.20 1.24 -11.67
N LYS A 241 -7.65 2.13 -10.84
CA LYS A 241 -8.01 2.23 -9.43
C LYS A 241 -8.52 3.64 -9.14
N ALA A 242 -9.77 3.71 -8.75
CA ALA A 242 -10.35 4.91 -8.17
C ALA A 242 -10.97 4.59 -6.81
N HIS A 243 -10.85 5.53 -5.90
CA HIS A 243 -11.50 5.47 -4.59
C HIS A 243 -12.68 6.44 -4.56
N ALA A 244 -13.69 6.11 -3.78
CA ALA A 244 -14.69 7.11 -3.43
C ALA A 244 -13.99 8.33 -2.83
N SER A 245 -14.31 9.55 -3.34
CA SER A 245 -13.62 10.77 -2.93
C SER A 245 -13.66 10.89 -1.40
N ARG A 246 -12.51 10.74 -0.78
CA ARG A 246 -12.33 11.02 0.64
C ARG A 246 -12.19 12.53 0.77
N ASN A 247 -13.08 13.17 1.49
CA ASN A 247 -12.88 14.57 1.91
C ASN A 247 -11.46 14.70 2.46
N SER A 248 -10.67 15.60 1.88
CA SER A 248 -9.24 15.88 2.11
C SER A 248 -8.60 14.95 3.14
N GLN A 249 -7.98 13.86 2.68
CA GLN A 249 -7.24 12.98 3.58
C GLN A 249 -6.20 13.82 4.32
N ASP A 250 -6.13 13.64 5.62
CA ASP A 250 -5.04 14.22 6.41
C ASP A 250 -3.71 13.65 5.87
N MET A 251 -2.98 14.49 5.11
CA MET A 251 -1.72 14.09 4.48
C MET A 251 -0.70 13.65 5.53
N VAL A 252 -0.74 14.24 6.73
CA VAL A 252 0.14 13.83 7.83
C VAL A 252 -0.15 12.38 8.22
N ALA A 253 -1.42 12.01 8.39
CA ALA A 253 -1.81 10.65 8.73
C ALA A 253 -1.43 9.66 7.61
N VAL A 254 -1.60 10.05 6.34
CA VAL A 254 -1.19 9.23 5.19
C VAL A 254 0.32 9.01 5.21
N MET A 255 1.12 10.07 5.30
CA MET A 255 2.59 9.96 5.29
C MET A 255 3.11 9.21 6.52
N ARG A 256 2.52 9.41 7.70
CA ARG A 256 2.89 8.65 8.89
C ARG A 256 2.70 7.14 8.66
N ARG A 257 1.57 6.73 8.14
CA ARG A 257 1.25 5.33 7.88
C ARG A 257 2.08 4.72 6.74
N THR A 258 2.46 5.50 5.73
CA THR A 258 3.18 5.00 4.55
C THR A 258 4.69 5.23 4.65
N VAL A 259 5.11 6.49 4.70
CA VAL A 259 6.54 6.86 4.74
C VAL A 259 7.15 6.49 6.10
N GLY A 260 6.42 6.72 7.19
CA GLY A 260 6.86 6.29 8.53
C GLY A 260 7.08 4.79 8.62
N ALA A 261 6.18 3.99 8.02
CA ALA A 261 6.32 2.55 7.92
C ALA A 261 7.55 2.14 7.10
N LEU A 262 7.75 2.78 5.95
CA LEU A 262 8.93 2.55 5.11
C LEU A 262 10.23 2.87 5.84
N PHE A 263 10.30 4.03 6.51
CA PHE A 263 11.49 4.41 7.28
C PHE A 263 11.75 3.49 8.47
N SER A 264 10.68 3.04 9.17
CA SER A 264 10.82 2.05 10.24
C SER A 264 11.37 0.71 9.74
N SER A 265 10.99 0.31 8.52
CA SER A 265 11.45 -0.95 7.93
C SER A 265 12.97 -0.96 7.62
N LEU A 266 13.57 0.23 7.42
CA LEU A 266 15.00 0.35 7.18
C LEU A 266 15.81 -0.08 8.42
N ASP A 267 15.34 0.26 9.61
CA ASP A 267 15.98 -0.14 10.87
C ASP A 267 16.07 -1.67 10.98
N SER A 268 14.95 -2.34 10.77
CA SER A 268 14.83 -3.78 10.93
C SER A 268 15.56 -4.59 9.85
N ASN A 269 15.79 -4.00 8.68
CA ASN A 269 16.32 -4.71 7.51
C ASN A 269 17.68 -4.16 7.03
N PHE A 270 18.41 -3.44 7.87
CA PHE A 270 19.69 -2.79 7.48
C PHE A 270 20.69 -3.77 6.84
N ALA A 271 20.87 -4.94 7.45
CA ALA A 271 21.81 -5.95 6.93
C ALA A 271 21.44 -6.45 5.52
N VAL A 272 20.14 -6.45 5.19
CA VAL A 272 19.64 -6.86 3.86
C VAL A 272 19.86 -5.73 2.87
N TRP A 273 19.27 -4.55 3.15
CA TRP A 273 19.24 -3.50 2.15
C TRP A 273 20.58 -2.82 1.91
N SER A 274 21.47 -2.79 2.91
CA SER A 274 22.82 -2.23 2.74
C SER A 274 23.67 -3.01 1.72
N ALA A 275 23.41 -4.30 1.55
CA ALA A 275 24.11 -5.15 0.59
C ALA A 275 23.54 -5.08 -0.85
N ILE A 276 22.39 -4.47 -1.06
CA ILE A 276 21.74 -4.38 -2.37
C ILE A 276 22.31 -3.19 -3.15
N SER A 277 22.83 -3.44 -4.35
CA SER A 277 23.47 -2.43 -5.21
C SER A 277 22.64 -2.03 -6.45
N GLY A 278 21.56 -2.72 -6.75
CA GLY A 278 20.72 -2.45 -7.92
C GLY A 278 19.32 -3.03 -7.77
N SER A 279 18.51 -2.97 -8.82
CA SER A 279 17.15 -3.51 -8.79
C SER A 279 16.87 -4.48 -9.94
N GLU A 280 16.07 -5.50 -9.63
CA GLU A 280 15.64 -6.53 -10.57
C GLU A 280 14.17 -6.31 -10.99
N ALA A 281 13.89 -6.62 -12.25
CA ALA A 281 12.53 -6.61 -12.76
C ALA A 281 11.72 -7.76 -12.15
N ILE A 282 10.48 -7.47 -11.79
CA ILE A 282 9.52 -8.47 -11.30
C ILE A 282 8.61 -8.87 -12.46
N PRO A 283 8.34 -10.17 -12.65
CA PRO A 283 7.42 -10.64 -13.68
C PRO A 283 6.08 -9.90 -13.65
N ILE A 284 5.61 -9.49 -14.83
CA ILE A 284 4.29 -8.84 -14.99
C ILE A 284 3.38 -9.83 -15.71
N VAL A 285 2.19 -10.05 -15.18
CA VAL A 285 1.19 -10.96 -15.73
C VAL A 285 -0.10 -10.21 -16.10
N GLY A 286 -0.84 -10.74 -17.05
CA GLY A 286 -2.08 -10.14 -17.54
C GLY A 286 -1.87 -9.27 -18.77
N THR A 287 -2.95 -8.62 -19.21
CA THR A 287 -2.99 -7.72 -20.37
C THR A 287 -3.37 -6.32 -19.92
N GLU A 288 -2.82 -5.32 -20.59
CA GLU A 288 -3.21 -3.93 -20.35
C GLU A 288 -4.71 -3.71 -20.61
N ILE A 289 -5.28 -2.86 -19.79
CA ILE A 289 -6.69 -2.50 -19.87
C ILE A 289 -6.76 -1.00 -20.13
N ALA A 290 -7.35 -0.63 -21.25
CA ALA A 290 -7.56 0.78 -21.59
C ALA A 290 -8.51 1.42 -20.58
N VAL A 291 -8.14 2.56 -20.06
CA VAL A 291 -8.93 3.36 -19.11
C VAL A 291 -9.15 4.75 -19.68
N ALA A 292 -10.35 5.27 -19.53
CA ALA A 292 -10.67 6.62 -19.99
C ALA A 292 -9.95 7.66 -19.11
N PRO A 293 -9.33 8.68 -19.69
CA PRO A 293 -8.67 9.73 -18.92
C PRO A 293 -9.69 10.61 -18.19
N GLU A 294 -9.40 10.94 -16.93
CA GLU A 294 -10.14 11.94 -16.16
C GLU A 294 -9.30 13.21 -15.99
N ASN A 295 -9.97 14.37 -15.93
CA ASN A 295 -9.31 15.65 -15.72
C ASN A 295 -9.39 16.07 -14.26
N ALA A 296 -8.29 15.95 -13.54
CA ALA A 296 -8.16 16.50 -12.19
C ALA A 296 -7.78 17.99 -12.22
N ARG A 297 -8.49 18.82 -11.44
CA ARG A 297 -8.11 20.23 -11.25
C ARG A 297 -7.30 20.39 -9.98
N VAL A 298 -6.07 20.92 -10.11
CA VAL A 298 -5.15 21.12 -8.99
C VAL A 298 -4.82 22.60 -8.84
N ASN A 299 -4.84 23.10 -7.62
CA ASN A 299 -4.46 24.49 -7.32
C ASN A 299 -2.94 24.59 -7.09
N ARG A 300 -2.20 24.82 -8.17
CA ARG A 300 -0.73 24.90 -8.20
C ARG A 300 -0.19 26.03 -7.31
N LYS A 301 -0.83 27.23 -7.31
CA LYS A 301 -0.40 28.37 -6.48
C LYS A 301 -0.44 28.01 -5.01
N ARG A 302 -1.54 27.41 -4.54
CA ARG A 302 -1.67 26.99 -3.15
C ARG A 302 -0.62 25.95 -2.75
N MET A 303 -0.24 25.04 -3.66
CA MET A 303 0.81 24.07 -3.37
C MET A 303 2.17 24.74 -3.18
N LEU A 304 2.51 25.72 -4.02
CA LEU A 304 3.74 26.50 -3.88
C LEU A 304 3.75 27.32 -2.59
N GLU A 305 2.66 27.99 -2.26
CA GLU A 305 2.51 28.74 -1.01
C GLU A 305 2.73 27.82 0.21
N MET A 306 2.11 26.65 0.22
CA MET A 306 2.27 25.69 1.32
C MET A 306 3.70 25.13 1.42
N PHE A 307 4.39 24.96 0.31
CA PHE A 307 5.80 24.58 0.29
C PHE A 307 6.68 25.71 0.86
N ALA A 308 6.56 26.91 0.32
CA ALA A 308 7.37 28.06 0.73
C ALA A 308 7.15 28.43 2.21
N THR A 309 5.90 28.47 2.65
CA THR A 309 5.55 28.69 4.07
C THR A 309 6.14 27.60 4.95
N GLY A 310 6.01 26.32 4.54
CA GLY A 310 6.56 25.21 5.30
C GLY A 310 8.08 25.23 5.42
N VAL A 311 8.80 25.60 4.34
CA VAL A 311 10.27 25.77 4.41
C VAL A 311 10.66 26.90 5.37
N ALA A 312 9.92 28.02 5.37
CA ALA A 312 10.21 29.15 6.24
C ALA A 312 9.86 28.89 7.72
N GLU A 313 8.67 28.39 7.99
CA GLU A 313 8.18 28.19 9.37
C GLU A 313 8.85 27.01 10.07
N LEU A 314 9.21 25.95 9.33
CA LEU A 314 9.87 24.77 9.86
C LEU A 314 11.40 24.84 9.78
N GLU A 315 11.99 25.97 9.43
CA GLU A 315 13.44 26.14 9.26
C GLU A 315 14.25 25.57 10.46
N PRO A 316 13.91 25.85 11.73
CA PRO A 316 14.65 25.29 12.86
C PRO A 316 14.59 23.76 12.93
N VAL A 317 13.45 23.17 12.57
CA VAL A 317 13.26 21.71 12.50
C VAL A 317 14.04 21.13 11.31
N LEU A 318 13.90 21.74 10.13
CA LEU A 318 14.60 21.32 8.92
C LEU A 318 16.12 21.40 9.08
N ARG A 319 16.64 22.40 9.79
CA ARG A 319 18.07 22.52 10.10
C ARG A 319 18.60 21.38 10.97
N SER A 320 17.76 20.77 11.80
CA SER A 320 18.16 19.58 12.59
C SER A 320 18.13 18.28 11.78
N ILE A 321 17.34 18.25 10.70
CA ILE A 321 17.12 17.07 9.85
C ILE A 321 18.08 17.08 8.66
N LEU A 322 18.21 18.23 8.00
CA LEU A 322 18.86 18.39 6.70
C LEU A 322 20.28 18.95 6.83
N SER A 323 21.14 18.57 5.90
CA SER A 323 22.44 19.21 5.71
C SER A 323 22.27 20.67 5.30
N ALA A 324 23.29 21.48 5.62
CA ALA A 324 23.26 22.92 5.29
C ALA A 324 23.09 23.17 3.77
N SER A 325 23.68 22.32 2.94
CA SER A 325 23.58 22.43 1.47
C SER A 325 22.17 22.13 0.96
N VAL A 326 21.51 21.08 1.45
CA VAL A 326 20.13 20.72 1.07
C VAL A 326 19.16 21.80 1.56
N LEU A 327 19.31 22.27 2.80
CA LEU A 327 18.45 23.33 3.35
C LEU A 327 18.58 24.64 2.57
N ALA A 328 19.80 25.07 2.24
CA ALA A 328 20.03 26.29 1.46
C ALA A 328 19.38 26.22 0.08
N GLU A 329 19.45 25.07 -0.57
CA GLU A 329 18.83 24.88 -1.89
C GLU A 329 17.30 24.85 -1.79
N LEU A 330 16.72 24.25 -0.73
CA LEU A 330 15.28 24.32 -0.46
C LEU A 330 14.82 25.76 -0.24
N GLN A 331 15.57 26.57 0.49
CA GLN A 331 15.27 27.99 0.71
C GLN A 331 15.34 28.77 -0.61
N ARG A 332 16.33 28.45 -1.46
CA ARG A 332 16.46 29.07 -2.79
C ARG A 332 15.24 28.76 -3.66
N ILE A 333 14.86 27.51 -3.80
CA ILE A 333 13.71 27.14 -4.64
C ILE A 333 12.37 27.62 -4.05
N ALA A 334 12.27 27.78 -2.73
CA ALA A 334 11.08 28.32 -2.06
C ALA A 334 10.85 29.81 -2.38
N SER A 335 11.88 30.55 -2.82
CA SER A 335 11.77 31.94 -3.23
C SER A 335 11.38 32.14 -4.70
N LEU A 336 11.30 31.06 -5.49
CA LEU A 336 10.98 31.12 -6.91
C LEU A 336 9.48 31.36 -7.17
N GLY A 337 9.18 32.00 -8.29
CA GLY A 337 7.81 32.10 -8.81
C GLY A 337 7.28 30.78 -9.36
N ILE A 338 5.96 30.72 -9.56
CA ILE A 338 5.29 29.47 -9.98
C ILE A 338 5.76 28.94 -11.36
N GLU A 339 6.21 29.79 -12.24
CA GLU A 339 6.68 29.41 -13.57
C GLU A 339 8.17 28.97 -13.57
N GLU A 340 8.92 29.39 -12.54
CA GLU A 340 10.34 29.05 -12.38
C GLU A 340 10.56 27.93 -11.37
N PHE A 341 9.49 27.58 -10.63
CA PHE A 341 9.59 26.59 -9.56
C PHE A 341 9.81 25.19 -10.12
N GLU A 342 10.91 24.62 -9.72
CA GLU A 342 11.26 23.22 -9.93
C GLU A 342 11.89 22.66 -8.66
N TYR A 343 11.49 21.47 -8.25
CA TYR A 343 12.13 20.70 -7.18
C TYR A 343 12.92 19.56 -7.84
N PRO A 344 14.23 19.73 -8.10
CA PRO A 344 15.03 18.77 -8.86
C PRO A 344 15.02 17.38 -8.23
N ALA A 345 15.06 16.35 -9.08
CA ALA A 345 15.00 14.94 -8.62
C ALA A 345 16.15 14.58 -7.67
N GLU A 346 17.37 15.06 -7.93
CA GLU A 346 18.51 14.81 -7.05
C GLU A 346 18.35 15.49 -5.68
N LEU A 347 17.88 16.73 -5.64
CA LEU A 347 17.60 17.44 -4.38
C LEU A 347 16.50 16.72 -3.59
N TRP A 348 15.44 16.27 -4.28
CA TRP A 348 14.37 15.50 -3.66
C TRP A 348 14.88 14.19 -3.06
N THR A 349 15.67 13.44 -3.81
CA THR A 349 16.27 12.18 -3.35
C THR A 349 17.13 12.38 -2.10
N LYS A 350 18.02 13.38 -2.11
CA LYS A 350 18.84 13.73 -0.91
C LYS A 350 17.95 14.12 0.26
N THR A 351 16.92 14.93 0.02
CA THR A 351 15.94 15.31 1.07
C THR A 351 15.32 14.06 1.69
N VAL A 352 14.79 13.12 0.88
CA VAL A 352 14.17 11.89 1.38
C VAL A 352 15.16 11.05 2.19
N PHE A 353 16.39 10.92 1.73
CA PHE A 353 17.42 10.12 2.41
C PHE A 353 17.85 10.75 3.74
N GLU A 354 18.01 12.08 3.80
CA GLU A 354 18.34 12.77 5.04
C GLU A 354 17.20 12.67 6.06
N PHE A 355 15.94 12.74 5.62
CA PHE A 355 14.78 12.48 6.46
C PHE A 355 14.77 11.04 6.99
N ALA A 356 15.07 10.05 6.16
CA ALA A 356 15.15 8.65 6.57
C ALA A 356 16.26 8.41 7.60
N ALA A 357 17.46 8.98 7.39
CA ALA A 357 18.56 8.90 8.33
C ALA A 357 18.25 9.59 9.66
N SER A 358 17.62 10.77 9.62
CA SER A 358 17.19 11.49 10.84
C SER A 358 16.09 10.75 11.60
N TYR A 359 15.19 10.05 10.87
CA TYR A 359 14.15 9.20 11.46
C TYR A 359 14.78 7.99 12.18
N HIS A 360 15.76 7.33 11.58
CA HIS A 360 16.54 6.26 12.17
C HIS A 360 17.19 6.72 13.48
N GLN A 361 17.89 7.82 13.44
CA GLN A 361 18.64 8.35 14.58
C GLN A 361 17.74 8.95 15.67
N SER A 362 16.46 9.15 15.38
CA SER A 362 15.47 9.73 16.30
C SER A 362 15.94 11.07 16.91
N ILE A 363 16.60 11.91 16.09
CA ILE A 363 17.15 13.22 16.49
C ILE A 363 16.06 14.08 17.18
N ILE A 364 14.85 14.02 16.64
CA ILE A 364 13.61 14.56 17.21
C ILE A 364 12.55 13.46 17.16
N ASN A 365 11.38 13.74 17.73
CA ASN A 365 10.26 12.81 17.67
C ASN A 365 9.98 12.40 16.20
N ARG A 366 9.91 11.10 15.94
CA ARG A 366 9.69 10.51 14.61
C ARG A 366 8.44 11.05 13.90
N ASP A 367 7.38 11.31 14.64
CA ASP A 367 6.15 11.89 14.09
C ASP A 367 6.38 13.33 13.61
N HIS A 368 7.19 14.11 14.31
CA HIS A 368 7.53 15.47 13.87
C HIS A 368 8.41 15.46 12.62
N ILE A 369 9.30 14.47 12.47
CA ILE A 369 10.08 14.29 11.23
C ILE A 369 9.12 14.06 10.05
N ILE A 370 8.17 13.14 10.18
CA ILE A 370 7.19 12.88 9.11
C ILE A 370 6.31 14.11 8.82
N GLN A 371 5.88 14.84 9.85
CA GLN A 371 5.10 16.07 9.66
C GLN A 371 5.88 17.14 8.90
N ALA A 372 7.17 17.32 9.23
CA ALA A 372 8.02 18.30 8.56
C ALA A 372 8.26 17.98 7.08
N MET A 373 8.12 16.73 6.67
CA MET A 373 8.24 16.31 5.28
C MET A 373 7.02 16.69 4.41
N VAL A 374 5.84 16.88 5.00
CA VAL A 374 4.59 17.15 4.27
C VAL A 374 4.67 18.35 3.32
N PRO A 375 5.12 19.56 3.76
CA PRO A 375 5.24 20.69 2.84
C PRO A 375 6.28 20.44 1.73
N LEU A 376 7.37 19.74 2.02
CA LEU A 376 8.38 19.40 1.01
C LEU A 376 7.83 18.44 -0.05
N TYR A 377 7.07 17.44 0.37
CA TYR A 377 6.33 16.56 -0.55
C TYR A 377 5.34 17.35 -1.44
N ARG A 378 4.69 18.39 -0.93
CA ARG A 378 3.82 19.25 -1.75
C ARG A 378 4.60 19.99 -2.85
N GLY A 379 5.80 20.46 -2.54
CA GLY A 379 6.72 21.04 -3.53
C GLY A 379 7.10 20.03 -4.62
N ARG A 380 7.49 18.82 -4.25
CA ARG A 380 7.79 17.77 -5.25
C ARG A 380 6.55 17.37 -6.06
N SER A 381 5.39 17.27 -5.42
CA SER A 381 4.13 17.01 -6.13
C SER A 381 3.77 18.10 -7.12
N LEU A 382 4.06 19.37 -6.81
CA LEU A 382 3.86 20.48 -7.74
C LEU A 382 4.75 20.34 -8.98
N THR A 383 6.03 20.00 -8.80
CA THR A 383 6.93 19.71 -9.92
C THR A 383 6.43 18.54 -10.76
N PHE A 384 6.05 17.44 -10.13
CA PHE A 384 5.46 16.27 -10.82
C PHE A 384 4.23 16.66 -11.68
N LEU A 385 3.33 17.47 -11.15
CA LEU A 385 2.15 17.95 -11.88
C LEU A 385 2.53 18.85 -13.05
N THR A 386 3.55 19.68 -12.88
CA THR A 386 4.04 20.60 -13.93
C THR A 386 4.72 19.84 -15.05
N GLU A 387 5.62 18.94 -14.73
CA GLU A 387 6.35 18.09 -15.67
C GLU A 387 5.40 17.21 -16.52
N ASN A 388 4.30 16.75 -15.93
CA ASN A 388 3.36 15.84 -16.58
C ASN A 388 2.17 16.53 -17.25
N ARG A 389 2.11 17.87 -17.24
CA ARG A 389 0.96 18.63 -17.75
C ARG A 389 0.73 18.42 -19.24
N ASP A 390 1.77 18.57 -20.04
CA ASP A 390 1.65 18.76 -21.48
C ASP A 390 2.22 17.59 -22.32
N GLY A 391 2.64 16.48 -21.68
CA GLY A 391 3.20 15.31 -22.35
C GLY A 391 2.25 14.10 -22.44
N PRO A 392 2.51 13.14 -23.34
CA PRO A 392 1.82 11.87 -23.36
C PRO A 392 2.11 11.04 -22.09
N GLU A 393 1.28 10.05 -21.79
CA GLU A 393 1.42 9.20 -20.60
C GLU A 393 2.74 8.42 -20.58
N GLU A 394 3.25 8.03 -21.73
CA GLU A 394 4.55 7.36 -21.90
C GLU A 394 5.71 8.16 -21.31
N ASN A 395 5.64 9.50 -21.35
CA ASN A 395 6.65 10.37 -20.74
C ASN A 395 6.63 10.29 -19.21
N ILE A 396 5.51 9.92 -18.60
CA ILE A 396 5.39 9.77 -17.15
C ILE A 396 6.20 8.57 -16.70
N GLU A 397 6.09 7.45 -17.40
CA GLU A 397 6.88 6.26 -17.07
C GLU A 397 8.38 6.50 -17.21
N MET A 398 8.81 7.22 -18.25
CA MET A 398 10.22 7.58 -18.40
C MET A 398 10.73 8.46 -17.25
N ARG A 399 9.90 9.39 -16.76
CA ARG A 399 10.25 10.25 -15.62
C ARG A 399 10.27 9.48 -14.31
N ASP A 400 9.31 8.58 -14.08
CA ASP A 400 9.28 7.69 -12.94
C ASP A 400 10.56 6.82 -12.90
N GLU A 401 10.96 6.26 -14.05
CA GLU A 401 12.19 5.47 -14.16
C GLU A 401 13.45 6.32 -13.95
N SER A 402 13.48 7.55 -14.46
CA SER A 402 14.59 8.49 -14.22
C SER A 402 14.73 8.82 -12.74
N LEU A 403 13.61 9.11 -12.04
CA LEU A 403 13.63 9.36 -10.60
C LEU A 403 14.09 8.12 -9.82
N CYS A 404 13.63 6.94 -10.19
CA CYS A 404 14.09 5.69 -9.60
C CYS A 404 15.62 5.51 -9.77
N ALA A 405 16.15 5.82 -10.95
CA ALA A 405 17.59 5.77 -11.20
C ALA A 405 18.37 6.75 -10.32
N ASP A 406 17.84 7.94 -10.03
CA ASP A 406 18.45 8.88 -9.09
C ASP A 406 18.47 8.32 -7.66
N PHE A 407 17.39 7.70 -7.19
CA PHE A 407 17.37 7.03 -5.89
C PHE A 407 18.39 5.88 -5.82
N GLU A 408 18.50 5.07 -6.88
CA GLU A 408 19.50 3.99 -6.94
C GLU A 408 20.94 4.55 -6.96
N ARG A 409 21.20 5.56 -7.78
CA ARG A 409 22.51 6.21 -7.91
C ARG A 409 23.00 6.87 -6.61
N LEU A 410 22.09 7.46 -5.88
CA LEU A 410 22.38 8.19 -4.63
C LEU A 410 22.33 7.30 -3.38
N LYS A 411 22.02 6.01 -3.50
CA LYS A 411 22.01 5.10 -2.35
C LYS A 411 23.33 5.07 -1.56
N PRO A 412 24.54 5.16 -2.17
CA PRO A 412 25.77 5.29 -1.40
C PRO A 412 25.78 6.48 -0.44
N TYR A 413 25.19 7.62 -0.83
CA TYR A 413 25.02 8.77 0.05
C TYR A 413 24.13 8.43 1.27
N LEU A 414 23.05 7.69 1.07
CA LEU A 414 22.24 7.23 2.21
C LEU A 414 23.03 6.36 3.17
N LEU A 415 23.85 5.42 2.65
CA LEU A 415 24.70 4.55 3.47
C LEU A 415 25.72 5.35 4.29
N GLU A 416 26.33 6.38 3.70
CA GLU A 416 27.26 7.29 4.37
C GLU A 416 26.59 8.02 5.54
N ILE A 417 25.49 8.74 5.29
CA ILE A 417 24.79 9.50 6.33
C ILE A 417 24.09 8.63 7.37
N TRP A 418 23.79 7.36 7.03
CA TRP A 418 23.23 6.38 7.97
C TRP A 418 24.23 5.97 9.03
N ALA A 419 25.50 5.85 8.63
CA ALA A 419 26.61 5.42 9.51
C ALA A 419 27.24 6.57 10.31
N GLU A 420 27.26 7.79 9.78
CA GLU A 420 28.03 8.92 10.34
C GLU A 420 27.41 9.57 11.59
N ARG A 421 26.12 9.42 11.80
CA ARG A 421 25.45 10.08 12.93
C ARG A 421 25.16 9.09 14.07
N LYS A 422 26.20 8.78 14.84
CA LYS A 422 26.06 8.17 16.16
C LYS A 422 26.17 9.23 17.25
#